data_1144d7e5189b35ea4aa2a48add649ed3
#
_entry.id   1144d7e5189b35ea4aa2a48add649ed3
#
_cell.length_a   1.000
_cell.length_b   1.000
_cell.length_c   1.000
_cell.angle_alpha   90.00
_cell.angle_beta   90.00
_cell.angle_gamma   90.00
#
_symmetry.space_group_name_H-M   'P 1'
#
loop_
_entity.id
_entity.type
_entity.pdbx_description
1 polymer ?
#
loop_
_entity_poly.entity_id
_entity_poly.type
_entity_poly.pdbx_seq_one_letter_code
_entity_poly.pdbx_strand_id
1 'polypeptide(L)'
;METTRVRIHPAPPYEHTGSMIVADATSGPPGSVPRRPSAPSPKSRTSAAADARRFAIHASRMIFEVMDRRRGAGQLSGIVSPPVAEHLAVLVRHNVLRSGDPTAAAAVRRVHVQLRDPSTAEVFGTYAVGGRVRAFAGRAQRVPCRLPSVRAPRSHGLSKAEYRWQMVEFALS
;
A
#
# COMPACT_ATOMS: atom_id res chain seq x y z
N MET A 1 -10.84 -46.82 4.93
CA MET A 1 -10.92 -45.32 4.96
C MET A 1 -9.93 -44.86 6.01
N GLU A 2 -8.81 -44.31 5.55
CA GLU A 2 -7.71 -43.89 6.42
C GLU A 2 -7.88 -42.44 6.75
N THR A 3 -8.07 -42.13 8.04
CA THR A 3 -8.32 -40.76 8.51
C THR A 3 -6.96 -40.09 8.73
N THR A 4 -6.57 -39.19 7.80
CA THR A 4 -5.35 -38.41 7.93
C THR A 4 -5.50 -37.42 9.10
N ARG A 5 -4.83 -37.73 10.19
CA ARG A 5 -4.78 -36.89 11.39
C ARG A 5 -3.80 -35.74 11.15
N VAL A 6 -4.32 -34.50 10.96
CA VAL A 6 -3.48 -33.30 10.89
C VAL A 6 -2.94 -33.00 12.29
N ARG A 7 -1.62 -33.04 12.44
CA ARG A 7 -0.92 -32.73 13.69
C ARG A 7 -0.60 -31.24 13.70
N ILE A 8 -1.35 -30.49 14.51
CA ILE A 8 -1.08 -29.06 14.70
C ILE A 8 0.04 -28.93 15.73
N HIS A 9 1.20 -28.40 15.32
CA HIS A 9 2.27 -28.05 16.24
C HIS A 9 2.02 -26.65 16.78
N PRO A 10 2.16 -26.41 18.11
CA PRO A 10 2.13 -25.05 18.64
C PRO A 10 3.30 -24.26 18.06
N ALA A 11 3.05 -22.99 17.75
CA ALA A 11 4.10 -22.07 17.29
C ALA A 11 5.17 -21.91 18.38
N PRO A 12 6.46 -21.85 18.03
CA PRO A 12 7.51 -21.59 19.01
C PRO A 12 7.26 -20.26 19.69
N PRO A 13 7.50 -20.14 21.02
CA PRO A 13 7.35 -18.87 21.72
C PRO A 13 8.32 -17.85 21.15
N TYR A 14 7.79 -16.71 20.66
CA TYR A 14 8.58 -15.62 20.15
C TYR A 14 9.05 -14.78 21.36
N GLU A 15 10.06 -15.26 22.05
CA GLU A 15 10.68 -14.51 23.14
C GLU A 15 11.61 -13.46 22.55
N HIS A 16 11.16 -12.23 22.55
CA HIS A 16 12.06 -11.09 22.47
C HIS A 16 12.80 -10.98 23.80
N THR A 17 13.87 -11.73 23.93
CA THR A 17 14.82 -11.54 25.03
C THR A 17 15.54 -10.22 24.76
N GLY A 18 15.03 -9.14 25.35
CA GLY A 18 15.73 -7.87 25.44
C GLY A 18 17.01 -8.06 26.23
N SER A 19 18.12 -8.36 25.54
CA SER A 19 19.44 -8.37 26.11
C SER A 19 19.79 -6.94 26.53
N MET A 20 19.69 -6.65 27.83
CA MET A 20 20.28 -5.46 28.42
C MET A 20 21.80 -5.62 28.35
N ILE A 21 22.42 -5.02 27.32
CA ILE A 21 23.86 -4.81 27.31
C ILE A 21 24.13 -3.60 28.20
N VAL A 22 24.65 -3.87 29.39
CA VAL A 22 25.27 -2.85 30.23
C VAL A 22 26.58 -2.45 29.52
N ALA A 23 26.56 -1.30 28.84
CA ALA A 23 27.77 -0.73 28.25
C ALA A 23 28.54 0.01 29.34
N ASP A 24 29.71 -0.50 29.61
CA ASP A 24 30.74 0.13 30.44
C ASP A 24 31.17 1.48 29.84
N ALA A 25 31.24 2.50 30.71
CA ALA A 25 31.52 3.86 30.32
C ALA A 25 33.01 4.05 30.08
N THR A 26 33.45 4.11 28.84
CA THR A 26 34.76 4.61 28.47
C THR A 26 34.61 5.98 27.80
N SER A 27 35.09 7.00 28.49
CA SER A 27 35.10 8.41 28.03
C SER A 27 35.97 8.60 26.79
N GLY A 28 35.29 8.89 25.65
CA GLY A 28 35.93 9.41 24.41
C GLY A 28 35.41 10.82 24.11
N PRO A 29 36.19 11.67 23.37
CA PRO A 29 35.81 13.06 23.13
C PRO A 29 34.52 13.18 22.29
N PRO A 30 33.80 14.33 22.37
CA PRO A 30 32.49 14.49 21.74
C PRO A 30 32.61 14.59 20.21
N GLY A 31 32.58 13.44 19.54
CA GLY A 31 32.36 13.35 18.11
C GLY A 31 30.84 13.58 17.84
N SER A 32 30.56 14.42 16.85
CA SER A 32 29.19 14.75 16.41
C SER A 32 28.38 13.49 16.14
N VAL A 33 27.47 13.18 17.07
CA VAL A 33 26.51 12.08 16.94
C VAL A 33 25.61 12.38 15.74
N PRO A 34 25.52 11.51 14.71
CA PRO A 34 24.57 11.70 13.63
C PRO A 34 23.16 11.74 14.22
N ARG A 35 22.48 12.87 14.02
CA ARG A 35 21.13 13.13 14.54
C ARG A 35 20.18 12.07 14.01
N ARG A 36 19.84 11.10 14.86
CA ARG A 36 18.86 10.06 14.54
C ARG A 36 17.58 10.75 14.07
N PRO A 37 17.00 10.40 12.90
CA PRO A 37 15.78 11.03 12.42
C PRO A 37 14.72 10.89 13.50
N SER A 38 14.17 12.00 13.96
CA SER A 38 13.15 12.05 15.01
C SER A 38 11.94 11.23 14.57
N ALA A 39 11.46 10.33 15.42
CA ALA A 39 10.27 9.56 15.15
C ALA A 39 9.08 10.51 14.86
N PRO A 40 8.25 10.24 13.85
CA PRO A 40 7.13 11.09 13.50
C PRO A 40 6.16 11.21 14.67
N SER A 41 5.65 12.41 14.91
CA SER A 41 4.73 12.69 16.01
C SER A 41 3.43 11.86 15.87
N PRO A 42 2.75 11.52 16.98
CA PRO A 42 1.48 10.77 16.93
C PRO A 42 0.43 11.42 16.01
N LYS A 43 0.32 12.74 16.01
CA LYS A 43 -0.60 13.49 15.13
C LYS A 43 -0.26 13.32 13.66
N SER A 44 1.04 13.30 13.30
CA SER A 44 1.51 13.07 11.94
C SER A 44 1.19 11.65 11.46
N ARG A 45 1.32 10.64 12.33
CA ARG A 45 0.98 9.26 12.01
C ARG A 45 -0.53 9.06 11.78
N THR A 46 -1.37 9.68 12.61
CA THR A 46 -2.83 9.63 12.47
C THR A 46 -3.29 10.28 11.16
N SER A 47 -2.74 11.43 10.80
CA SER A 47 -3.03 12.09 9.52
C SER A 47 -2.61 11.22 8.34
N ALA A 48 -1.38 10.69 8.35
CA ALA A 48 -0.89 9.81 7.30
C ALA A 48 -1.75 8.55 7.14
N ALA A 49 -2.24 7.97 8.25
CA ALA A 49 -3.12 6.81 8.22
C ALA A 49 -4.48 7.13 7.57
N ALA A 50 -5.06 8.28 7.90
CA ALA A 50 -6.31 8.73 7.30
C ALA A 50 -6.16 8.99 5.79
N ASP A 51 -5.05 9.60 5.37
CA ASP A 51 -4.73 9.86 3.96
C ASP A 51 -4.53 8.56 3.18
N ALA A 52 -3.72 7.64 3.73
CA ALA A 52 -3.50 6.32 3.14
C ALA A 52 -4.82 5.55 2.98
N ARG A 53 -5.69 5.59 3.99
CA ARG A 53 -7.00 4.93 3.94
C ARG A 53 -7.90 5.51 2.85
N ARG A 54 -8.01 6.84 2.75
CA ARG A 54 -8.80 7.49 1.69
C ARG A 54 -8.27 7.12 0.32
N PHE A 55 -6.95 7.19 0.14
CA PHE A 55 -6.30 6.81 -1.10
C PHE A 55 -6.57 5.33 -1.44
N ALA A 56 -6.35 4.40 -0.51
CA ALA A 56 -6.51 2.97 -0.75
C ALA A 56 -7.95 2.61 -1.17
N ILE A 57 -8.96 3.19 -0.53
CA ILE A 57 -10.37 2.98 -0.90
C ILE A 57 -10.63 3.49 -2.32
N HIS A 58 -10.15 4.69 -2.64
CA HIS A 58 -10.32 5.27 -3.96
C HIS A 58 -9.60 4.46 -5.04
N ALA A 59 -8.32 4.17 -4.82
CA ALA A 59 -7.49 3.41 -5.77
C ALA A 59 -8.06 2.01 -6.03
N SER A 60 -8.46 1.28 -4.98
CA SER A 60 -9.05 -0.04 -5.13
C SER A 60 -10.33 0.01 -5.99
N ARG A 61 -11.22 0.96 -5.73
CA ARG A 61 -12.45 1.12 -6.55
C ARG A 61 -12.11 1.39 -8.01
N MET A 62 -11.21 2.31 -8.27
CA MET A 62 -10.76 2.66 -9.63
C MET A 62 -10.15 1.45 -10.35
N ILE A 63 -9.30 0.68 -9.67
CA ILE A 63 -8.70 -0.53 -10.23
C ILE A 63 -9.76 -1.53 -10.64
N PHE A 64 -10.74 -1.83 -9.75
CA PHE A 64 -11.80 -2.78 -10.07
C PHE A 64 -12.74 -2.28 -11.17
N GLU A 65 -13.04 -0.98 -11.24
CA GLU A 65 -13.83 -0.39 -12.32
C GLU A 65 -13.11 -0.48 -13.69
N VAL A 66 -11.77 -0.32 -13.71
CA VAL A 66 -10.96 -0.51 -14.92
C VAL A 66 -10.89 -1.98 -15.31
N MET A 67 -10.66 -2.87 -14.35
CA MET A 67 -10.61 -4.31 -14.60
C MET A 67 -11.94 -4.86 -15.11
N ASP A 68 -13.04 -4.28 -14.67
CA ASP A 68 -14.42 -4.58 -15.10
C ASP A 68 -14.81 -3.81 -16.39
N ARG A 69 -13.87 -3.11 -17.01
CA ARG A 69 -14.04 -2.33 -18.25
C ARG A 69 -15.11 -1.22 -18.16
N ARG A 70 -15.54 -0.85 -16.96
CA ARG A 70 -16.46 0.28 -16.74
C ARG A 70 -15.75 1.62 -16.80
N ARG A 71 -14.41 1.60 -16.81
CA ARG A 71 -13.57 2.79 -16.82
C ARG A 71 -12.32 2.57 -17.68
N GLY A 72 -11.87 3.61 -18.36
CA GLY A 72 -10.66 3.55 -19.19
C GLY A 72 -9.38 3.45 -18.35
N ALA A 73 -8.42 2.64 -18.80
CA ALA A 73 -7.14 2.40 -18.11
C ALA A 73 -6.32 3.70 -17.89
N GLY A 74 -6.45 4.69 -18.76
CA GLY A 74 -5.77 5.98 -18.62
C GLY A 74 -6.11 6.73 -17.31
N GLN A 75 -7.25 6.45 -16.70
CA GLN A 75 -7.67 7.06 -15.44
C GLN A 75 -6.87 6.53 -14.23
N LEU A 76 -6.11 5.45 -14.39
CA LEU A 76 -5.18 4.96 -13.36
C LEU A 76 -3.86 5.74 -13.35
N SER A 77 -3.64 6.63 -14.31
CA SER A 77 -2.42 7.46 -14.36
C SER A 77 -2.24 8.24 -13.05
N GLY A 78 -1.07 8.03 -12.44
CA GLY A 78 -0.74 8.64 -11.16
C GLY A 78 -1.38 7.98 -9.92
N ILE A 79 -2.37 7.11 -10.08
CA ILE A 79 -2.99 6.31 -9.01
C ILE A 79 -2.19 5.02 -8.81
N VAL A 80 -1.80 4.37 -9.89
CA VAL A 80 -0.95 3.17 -9.85
C VAL A 80 0.40 3.44 -10.49
N SER A 81 1.41 2.66 -10.10
CA SER A 81 2.73 2.70 -10.75
C SER A 81 2.66 2.08 -12.16
N PRO A 82 3.60 2.42 -13.07
CA PRO A 82 3.63 1.83 -14.40
C PRO A 82 3.63 0.29 -14.41
N PRO A 83 4.44 -0.41 -13.58
CA PRO A 83 4.38 -1.87 -13.53
C PRO A 83 3.02 -2.43 -13.11
N VAL A 84 2.33 -1.76 -12.17
CA VAL A 84 0.97 -2.15 -11.77
C VAL A 84 -0.01 -1.91 -12.91
N ALA A 85 0.10 -0.79 -13.64
CA ALA A 85 -0.75 -0.52 -14.79
C ALA A 85 -0.61 -1.58 -15.88
N GLU A 86 0.62 -2.00 -16.19
CA GLU A 86 0.92 -3.09 -17.13
C GLU A 86 0.34 -4.42 -16.68
N HIS A 87 0.52 -4.76 -15.39
CA HIS A 87 -0.07 -5.96 -14.79
C HIS A 87 -1.60 -5.96 -14.91
N LEU A 88 -2.25 -4.86 -14.57
CA LEU A 88 -3.70 -4.71 -14.69
C LEU A 88 -4.17 -4.83 -16.14
N ALA A 89 -3.42 -4.30 -17.12
CA ALA A 89 -3.75 -4.45 -18.54
C ALA A 89 -3.72 -5.93 -18.99
N VAL A 90 -2.80 -6.73 -18.43
CA VAL A 90 -2.77 -8.19 -18.66
C VAL A 90 -4.02 -8.84 -18.06
N LEU A 91 -4.37 -8.53 -16.79
CA LEU A 91 -5.56 -9.09 -16.14
C LEU A 91 -6.86 -8.74 -16.88
N VAL A 92 -6.97 -7.51 -17.39
CA VAL A 92 -8.10 -7.06 -18.22
C VAL A 92 -8.20 -7.86 -19.52
N ARG A 93 -7.07 -8.10 -20.21
CA ARG A 93 -7.04 -8.92 -21.44
C ARG A 93 -7.53 -10.33 -21.19
N HIS A 94 -7.10 -10.93 -20.08
CA HIS A 94 -7.47 -12.30 -19.72
C HIS A 94 -8.84 -12.40 -19.05
N ASN A 95 -9.58 -11.28 -18.92
CA ASN A 95 -10.93 -11.24 -18.32
C ASN A 95 -10.98 -11.92 -16.93
N VAL A 96 -9.98 -11.70 -16.08
CA VAL A 96 -9.83 -12.39 -14.79
C VAL A 96 -11.03 -12.17 -13.85
N LEU A 97 -11.75 -11.05 -13.99
CA LEU A 97 -12.98 -10.76 -13.24
C LEU A 97 -14.24 -11.32 -13.88
N ARG A 98 -14.16 -11.98 -15.02
CA ARG A 98 -15.36 -12.50 -15.68
C ARG A 98 -16.00 -13.59 -14.82
N SER A 99 -17.27 -13.38 -14.47
CA SER A 99 -18.15 -14.41 -13.90
C SER A 99 -18.96 -15.03 -15.04
N GLY A 100 -19.65 -16.14 -14.76
CA GLY A 100 -20.61 -16.72 -15.71
C GLY A 100 -21.81 -15.81 -16.00
N ASP A 101 -22.02 -14.79 -15.17
CA ASP A 101 -23.05 -13.76 -15.35
C ASP A 101 -22.41 -12.50 -15.96
N PRO A 102 -22.76 -12.14 -17.22
CA PRO A 102 -22.21 -10.97 -17.89
C PRO A 102 -22.64 -9.63 -17.27
N THR A 103 -23.69 -9.64 -16.44
CA THR A 103 -24.21 -8.44 -15.77
C THR A 103 -23.59 -8.22 -14.39
N ALA A 104 -22.87 -9.20 -13.86
CA ALA A 104 -22.28 -9.14 -12.54
C ALA A 104 -21.03 -8.25 -12.51
N ALA A 105 -21.21 -7.01 -12.07
CA ALA A 105 -20.13 -6.07 -11.88
C ALA A 105 -19.26 -6.44 -10.66
N ALA A 106 -17.95 -6.30 -10.82
CA ALA A 106 -17.02 -6.43 -9.70
C ALA A 106 -17.18 -5.25 -8.72
N ALA A 107 -17.37 -5.54 -7.44
CA ALA A 107 -17.58 -4.54 -6.40
C ALA A 107 -16.65 -4.77 -5.20
N VAL A 108 -15.88 -3.73 -4.84
CA VAL A 108 -15.07 -3.74 -3.61
C VAL A 108 -16.01 -3.76 -2.40
N ARG A 109 -15.82 -4.72 -1.50
CA ARG A 109 -16.62 -4.91 -0.29
C ARG A 109 -15.96 -4.31 0.94
N ARG A 110 -14.68 -4.60 1.15
CA ARG A 110 -13.91 -4.12 2.30
C ARG A 110 -12.51 -3.74 1.85
N VAL A 111 -11.97 -2.69 2.48
CA VAL A 111 -10.58 -2.26 2.33
C VAL A 111 -10.00 -2.02 3.72
N HIS A 112 -8.91 -2.68 4.01
CA HIS A 112 -8.11 -2.51 5.21
C HIS A 112 -6.78 -1.89 4.82
N VAL A 113 -6.24 -1.05 5.69
CA VAL A 113 -4.97 -0.37 5.47
C VAL A 113 -4.15 -0.44 6.75
N GLN A 114 -2.94 -0.92 6.63
CA GLN A 114 -1.96 -0.97 7.71
C GLN A 114 -0.74 -0.14 7.33
N LEU A 115 -0.50 0.97 8.03
CA LEU A 115 0.73 1.73 7.85
C LEU A 115 1.93 0.95 8.38
N ARG A 116 2.94 0.79 7.54
CA ARG A 116 4.28 0.33 7.94
C ARG A 116 5.09 1.50 8.49
N ASP A 117 5.04 2.60 7.76
CA ASP A 117 5.69 3.87 8.07
C ASP A 117 4.85 5.03 7.48
N PRO A 118 5.18 6.33 7.72
CA PRO A 118 4.41 7.46 7.20
C PRO A 118 4.32 7.56 5.67
N SER A 119 5.12 6.76 4.95
CA SER A 119 5.21 6.77 3.48
C SER A 119 4.79 5.45 2.82
N THR A 120 4.56 4.38 3.60
CA THR A 120 4.26 3.04 3.09
C THR A 120 3.07 2.43 3.84
N ALA A 121 2.12 1.89 3.09
CA ALA A 121 0.94 1.23 3.62
C ALA A 121 0.67 -0.10 2.90
N GLU A 122 0.38 -1.14 3.66
CA GLU A 122 -0.18 -2.38 3.15
C GLU A 122 -1.69 -2.20 2.98
N VAL A 123 -2.21 -2.63 1.85
CA VAL A 123 -3.63 -2.55 1.49
C VAL A 123 -4.13 -3.94 1.21
N PHE A 124 -5.21 -4.34 1.86
CA PHE A 124 -5.84 -5.64 1.60
C PHE A 124 -7.35 -5.53 1.78
N GLY A 125 -8.06 -6.41 1.11
CA GLY A 125 -9.51 -6.32 1.16
C GLY A 125 -10.21 -7.44 0.43
N THR A 126 -11.52 -7.28 0.28
CA THR A 126 -12.36 -8.23 -0.43
C THR A 126 -13.17 -7.53 -1.51
N TYR A 127 -13.40 -8.24 -2.59
CA TYR A 127 -14.29 -7.86 -3.67
C TYR A 127 -15.26 -8.99 -3.99
N ALA A 128 -16.42 -8.64 -4.51
CA ALA A 128 -17.41 -9.61 -4.96
C ALA A 128 -17.56 -9.51 -6.49
N VAL A 129 -17.69 -10.66 -7.14
CA VAL A 129 -18.01 -10.78 -8.55
C VAL A 129 -18.80 -12.08 -8.78
N GLY A 130 -19.93 -12.02 -9.48
CA GLY A 130 -20.76 -13.19 -9.79
C GLY A 130 -21.16 -14.02 -8.56
N GLY A 131 -21.53 -13.37 -7.46
CA GLY A 131 -21.92 -14.03 -6.21
C GLY A 131 -20.77 -14.59 -5.36
N ARG A 132 -19.52 -14.52 -5.84
CA ARG A 132 -18.32 -14.98 -5.12
C ARG A 132 -17.58 -13.82 -4.49
N VAL A 133 -17.07 -14.03 -3.27
CA VAL A 133 -16.21 -13.08 -2.58
C VAL A 133 -14.77 -13.60 -2.65
N ARG A 134 -13.85 -12.73 -3.09
CA ARG A 134 -12.43 -13.02 -3.23
C ARG A 134 -11.61 -11.94 -2.52
N ALA A 135 -10.33 -12.20 -2.29
CA ALA A 135 -9.42 -11.27 -1.67
C ALA A 135 -8.56 -10.54 -2.71
N PHE A 136 -8.06 -9.37 -2.31
CA PHE A 136 -6.99 -8.67 -3.00
C PHE A 136 -6.00 -8.12 -1.98
N ALA A 137 -4.76 -7.93 -2.41
CA ALA A 137 -3.72 -7.30 -1.62
C ALA A 137 -2.90 -6.33 -2.48
N GLY A 138 -2.24 -5.37 -1.85
CA GLY A 138 -1.39 -4.42 -2.53
C GLY A 138 -0.58 -3.60 -1.54
N ARG A 139 0.33 -2.79 -2.08
CA ARG A 139 1.13 -1.84 -1.32
C ARG A 139 0.99 -0.46 -1.94
N ALA A 140 0.76 0.54 -1.09
CA ALA A 140 0.74 1.95 -1.47
C ALA A 140 1.97 2.65 -0.88
N GLN A 141 2.57 3.54 -1.68
CA GLN A 141 3.72 4.35 -1.26
C GLN A 141 3.50 5.82 -1.59
N ARG A 142 4.10 6.70 -0.79
CA ARG A 142 4.20 8.12 -1.09
C ARG A 142 5.37 8.34 -2.06
N VAL A 143 5.05 8.76 -3.27
CA VAL A 143 6.04 9.05 -4.30
C VAL A 143 6.14 10.56 -4.55
N PRO A 144 7.32 11.10 -4.88
CA PRO A 144 7.47 12.50 -5.19
C PRO A 144 6.64 12.85 -6.43
N CYS A 145 5.84 13.89 -6.34
CA CYS A 145 5.07 14.43 -7.45
C CYS A 145 5.91 15.48 -8.17
N ARG A 146 6.31 15.20 -9.41
CA ARG A 146 6.83 16.24 -10.29
C ARG A 146 5.62 17.02 -10.84
N LEU A 147 5.28 18.12 -10.21
CA LEU A 147 4.38 19.06 -10.84
C LEU A 147 5.09 19.61 -12.09
N PRO A 148 4.45 19.62 -13.27
CA PRO A 148 4.94 20.44 -14.36
C PRO A 148 4.98 21.87 -13.83
N SER A 149 6.17 22.48 -13.82
CA SER A 149 6.35 23.84 -13.36
C SER A 149 5.64 24.79 -14.34
N VAL A 150 4.35 25.04 -14.09
CA VAL A 150 3.69 26.18 -14.67
C VAL A 150 4.31 27.39 -14.00
N ARG A 151 5.38 27.90 -14.67
CA ARG A 151 5.95 29.24 -14.56
C ARG A 151 5.83 29.88 -13.16
N ALA A 152 6.56 29.35 -12.18
CA ALA A 152 6.72 30.01 -10.89
C ALA A 152 7.69 31.20 -11.07
N PRO A 153 7.38 32.41 -10.54
CA PRO A 153 8.33 33.50 -10.49
C PRO A 153 9.51 33.11 -9.62
N ARG A 154 10.71 33.57 -9.99
CA ARG A 154 12.02 33.27 -9.39
C ARG A 154 12.05 33.68 -7.90
N SER A 155 11.56 32.83 -7.03
CA SER A 155 11.84 32.89 -5.60
C SER A 155 12.77 31.73 -5.25
N HIS A 156 13.93 32.05 -4.71
CA HIS A 156 14.98 31.10 -4.28
C HIS A 156 14.55 30.33 -3.00
N GLY A 157 13.35 29.76 -3.00
CA GLY A 157 12.88 28.88 -1.95
C GLY A 157 12.96 27.44 -2.45
N LEU A 158 13.58 26.55 -1.68
CA LEU A 158 13.52 25.10 -1.89
C LEU A 158 12.05 24.70 -2.05
N SER A 159 11.63 24.39 -3.28
CA SER A 159 10.26 23.94 -3.51
C SER A 159 10.05 22.63 -2.73
N LYS A 160 9.17 22.70 -1.75
CA LYS A 160 8.80 21.54 -0.93
C LYS A 160 8.27 20.47 -1.88
N ALA A 161 8.99 19.36 -2.00
CA ALA A 161 8.56 18.26 -2.83
C ALA A 161 7.16 17.80 -2.37
N GLU A 162 6.17 17.91 -3.25
CA GLU A 162 4.86 17.33 -2.98
C GLU A 162 4.94 15.82 -3.17
N TYR A 163 4.34 15.10 -2.23
CA TYR A 163 4.24 13.66 -2.26
C TYR A 163 2.79 13.25 -2.41
N ARG A 164 2.55 12.26 -3.27
CA ARG A 164 1.23 11.62 -3.43
C ARG A 164 1.32 10.14 -3.15
N TRP A 165 0.23 9.57 -2.68
CA TRP A 165 0.09 8.12 -2.58
C TRP A 165 -0.04 7.51 -3.98
N GLN A 166 0.59 6.35 -4.18
CA GLN A 166 0.49 5.56 -5.40
C GLN A 166 0.47 4.07 -5.05
N MET A 167 -0.37 3.28 -5.70
CA MET A 167 -0.36 1.84 -5.58
C MET A 167 0.84 1.29 -6.38
N VAL A 168 1.78 0.66 -5.68
CA VAL A 168 3.04 0.16 -6.27
C VAL A 168 3.06 -1.36 -6.42
N GLU A 169 2.16 -2.06 -5.73
CA GLU A 169 1.92 -3.50 -5.88
C GLU A 169 0.42 -3.76 -5.80
N PHE A 170 -0.04 -4.75 -6.57
CA PHE A 170 -1.43 -5.18 -6.54
C PHE A 170 -1.54 -6.64 -7.01
N ALA A 171 -2.29 -7.46 -6.26
CA ALA A 171 -2.51 -8.86 -6.55
C ALA A 171 -3.95 -9.27 -6.21
N LEU A 172 -4.47 -10.24 -6.96
CA LEU A 172 -5.75 -10.90 -6.73
C LEU A 172 -5.53 -12.34 -6.26
N SER A 173 -6.42 -12.80 -5.39
CA SER A 173 -6.50 -14.19 -4.95
C SER A 173 -7.67 -14.90 -5.65
#